data_2cc1a84d726c1b7f3dd275bf6f3654cc
#
_entry.id   2cc1a84d726c1b7f3dd275bf6f3654cc
#
_cell.length_a   1.000
_cell.length_b   1.000
_cell.length_c   1.000
_cell.angle_alpha   90.00
_cell.angle_beta   90.00
_cell.angle_gamma   90.00
#
_symmetry.space_group_name_H-M   'P 1'
#
loop_
_entity.id
_entity.type
_entity.pdbx_description
1 polymer ?
#
loop_
_entity_poly.entity_id
_entity_poly.type
_entity_poly.pdbx_seq_one_letter_code
_entity_poly.pdbx_strand_id
1 'polypeptide(L)'
;MKAVVLREPGEGGLRYETDFPDPVSGAGDVVVRVSVTSLNYHDIFTRRGMLGIKIPMPEIMGLDVAGEIAATGLGVSRWKIADRVLGDPINRVEGGLTGETVHGGLAEYCRLRAHQLVKIPDRVSFA
;
A
#
# COMPACT_ATOMS: atom_id res chain seq x y z
N MET A 1 1.64 -9.99 9.41
CA MET A 1 2.50 -8.78 9.38
C MET A 1 2.06 -7.72 10.36
N LYS A 2 2.98 -6.81 10.70
CA LYS A 2 2.64 -5.59 11.45
C LYS A 2 2.01 -4.56 10.52
N ALA A 3 0.95 -3.88 10.99
CA ALA A 3 0.24 -2.87 10.21
C ALA A 3 -0.47 -1.85 11.11
N VAL A 4 -0.71 -0.65 10.58
CA VAL A 4 -1.62 0.34 11.15
C VAL A 4 -2.95 0.25 10.43
N VAL A 5 -3.95 -0.26 11.14
CA VAL A 5 -5.24 -0.69 10.59
C VAL A 5 -6.35 0.22 11.08
N LEU A 6 -7.16 0.73 10.18
CA LEU A 6 -8.41 1.42 10.48
C LEU A 6 -9.54 0.38 10.50
N ARG A 7 -10.14 0.16 11.68
CA ARG A 7 -11.25 -0.79 11.87
C ARG A 7 -12.62 -0.15 11.72
N GLU A 8 -12.70 1.15 12.03
CA GLU A 8 -13.89 1.98 11.92
C GLU A 8 -13.48 3.44 11.74
N PRO A 9 -14.28 4.30 11.11
CA PRO A 9 -13.98 5.73 11.01
C PRO A 9 -13.88 6.39 12.38
N GLY A 10 -12.98 7.38 12.50
CA GLY A 10 -12.80 8.18 13.70
C GLY A 10 -11.51 7.88 14.46
N GLU A 11 -11.27 8.63 15.54
CA GLU A 11 -10.02 8.55 16.30
C GLU A 11 -9.85 7.21 17.02
N GLY A 12 -10.94 6.62 17.47
CA GLY A 12 -10.93 5.33 18.16
C GLY A 12 -10.74 4.12 17.24
N GLY A 13 -10.86 4.27 15.91
CA GLY A 13 -10.82 3.15 14.97
C GLY A 13 -9.43 2.68 14.55
N LEU A 14 -8.40 3.49 14.80
CA LEU A 14 -7.03 3.17 14.40
C LEU A 14 -6.38 2.21 15.41
N ARG A 15 -5.76 1.13 14.89
CA ARG A 15 -5.06 0.10 15.68
C ARG A 15 -3.70 -0.22 15.09
N TYR A 16 -2.70 -0.43 15.95
CA TYR A 16 -1.48 -1.11 15.57
C TYR A 16 -1.66 -2.61 15.81
N GLU A 17 -1.55 -3.39 14.76
CA GLU A 17 -1.71 -4.84 14.78
C GLU A 17 -0.39 -5.52 14.41
N THR A 18 -0.09 -6.65 15.03
CA THR A 18 1.15 -7.41 14.80
C THR A 18 0.94 -8.70 14.02
N ASP A 19 -0.30 -9.09 13.81
CA ASP A 19 -0.75 -10.36 13.24
C ASP A 19 -1.74 -10.18 12.06
N PHE A 20 -1.78 -8.99 11.47
CA PHE A 20 -2.61 -8.77 10.27
C PHE A 20 -2.14 -9.69 9.13
N PRO A 21 -3.04 -10.29 8.35
CA PRO A 21 -2.68 -11.20 7.26
C PRO A 21 -1.69 -10.57 6.26
N ASP A 22 -0.70 -11.34 5.84
CA ASP A 22 0.21 -10.90 4.78
C ASP A 22 -0.54 -10.84 3.44
N PRO A 23 -0.25 -9.85 2.58
CA PRO A 23 -0.86 -9.76 1.27
C PRO A 23 -0.35 -10.88 0.34
N VAL A 24 -1.26 -11.42 -0.45
CA VAL A 24 -0.93 -12.42 -1.48
C VAL A 24 -1.01 -11.76 -2.85
N SER A 25 0.01 -11.96 -3.70
CA SER A 25 0.05 -11.46 -5.06
C SER A 25 -0.90 -12.26 -5.97
N GLY A 26 -1.91 -11.59 -6.51
CA GLY A 26 -2.75 -12.14 -7.58
C GLY A 26 -2.15 -11.87 -8.97
N ALA A 27 -2.87 -12.24 -10.04
CA ALA A 27 -2.45 -11.94 -11.41
C ALA A 27 -2.27 -10.43 -11.63
N GLY A 28 -1.10 -10.03 -12.14
CA GLY A 28 -0.75 -8.62 -12.35
C GLY A 28 -0.36 -7.83 -11.10
N ASP A 29 -0.35 -8.46 -9.93
CA ASP A 29 0.04 -7.83 -8.67
C ASP A 29 1.52 -8.03 -8.36
N VAL A 30 2.03 -7.15 -7.53
CA VAL A 30 3.30 -7.32 -6.81
C VAL A 30 3.06 -7.11 -5.32
N VAL A 31 3.85 -7.74 -4.49
CA VAL A 31 3.95 -7.46 -3.06
C VAL A 31 5.28 -6.74 -2.82
N VAL A 32 5.21 -5.56 -2.26
CA VAL A 32 6.37 -4.74 -1.87
C VAL A 32 6.62 -4.91 -0.39
N ARG A 33 7.82 -5.27 -0.01
CA ARG A 33 8.32 -5.13 1.37
C ARG A 33 8.62 -3.65 1.58
N VAL A 34 7.82 -3.01 2.41
CA VAL A 34 7.86 -1.56 2.61
C VAL A 34 9.11 -1.17 3.42
N SER A 35 9.94 -0.31 2.83
CA SER A 35 11.09 0.29 3.51
C SER A 35 10.75 1.66 4.08
N VAL A 36 9.93 2.43 3.36
CA VAL A 36 9.50 3.78 3.74
C VAL A 36 8.06 4.01 3.28
N THR A 37 7.31 4.64 4.13
CA THR A 37 5.98 5.21 3.86
C THR A 37 5.92 6.62 4.44
N SER A 38 4.97 7.44 4.03
CA SER A 38 4.78 8.77 4.61
C SER A 38 3.33 9.00 5.04
N LEU A 39 3.13 10.02 5.87
CA LEU A 39 1.81 10.47 6.29
C LEU A 39 1.37 11.66 5.45
N ASN A 40 0.15 11.63 4.98
CA ASN A 40 -0.48 12.69 4.20
C ASN A 40 -1.73 13.23 4.90
N TYR A 41 -2.14 14.43 4.56
CA TYR A 41 -3.45 14.94 4.99
C TYR A 41 -4.60 14.03 4.59
N HIS A 42 -4.44 13.30 3.49
CA HIS A 42 -5.41 12.33 3.02
C HIS A 42 -5.64 11.20 4.04
N ASP A 43 -4.60 10.74 4.73
CA ASP A 43 -4.72 9.74 5.79
C ASP A 43 -5.64 10.23 6.93
N ILE A 44 -5.59 11.53 7.24
CA ILE A 44 -6.48 12.13 8.23
C ILE A 44 -7.93 12.12 7.74
N PHE A 45 -8.16 12.42 6.46
CA PHE A 45 -9.51 12.40 5.87
C PHE A 45 -10.05 10.97 5.80
N THR A 46 -9.24 10.00 5.36
CA THR A 46 -9.59 8.58 5.36
C THR A 46 -9.98 8.11 6.76
N ARG A 47 -9.16 8.43 7.77
CA ARG A 47 -9.44 8.07 9.16
C ARG A 47 -10.77 8.65 9.67
N ARG A 48 -11.07 9.89 9.34
CA ARG A 48 -12.30 10.57 9.78
C ARG A 48 -13.54 10.07 9.05
N GLY A 49 -13.35 9.46 7.90
CA GLY A 49 -14.40 9.15 6.95
C GLY A 49 -14.70 10.35 6.05
N MET A 50 -14.85 10.09 4.77
CA MET A 50 -15.15 11.10 3.75
C MET A 50 -16.55 10.92 3.21
N LEU A 51 -17.33 11.99 3.17
CA LEU A 51 -18.68 11.97 2.63
C LEU A 51 -18.67 11.53 1.15
N GLY A 52 -19.46 10.51 0.83
CA GLY A 52 -19.56 9.98 -0.54
C GLY A 52 -18.46 8.98 -0.92
N ILE A 53 -17.47 8.72 -0.07
CA ILE A 53 -16.44 7.70 -0.29
C ILE A 53 -16.65 6.56 0.69
N LYS A 54 -16.86 5.35 0.15
CA LYS A 54 -16.96 4.14 0.96
C LYS A 54 -15.58 3.50 1.08
N ILE A 55 -15.00 3.62 2.26
CA ILE A 55 -13.73 2.97 2.59
C ILE A 55 -14.05 1.54 3.04
N PRO A 56 -13.49 0.50 2.40
CA PRO A 56 -13.66 -0.87 2.87
C PRO A 56 -12.92 -1.05 4.22
N MET A 57 -13.60 -1.65 5.19
CA MET A 57 -13.03 -1.91 6.51
C MET A 57 -12.82 -3.42 6.71
N PRO A 58 -11.72 -3.84 7.35
CA PRO A 58 -10.59 -3.04 7.85
C PRO A 58 -9.71 -2.52 6.70
N GLU A 59 -9.13 -1.31 6.86
CA GLU A 59 -8.24 -0.73 5.87
C GLU A 59 -6.86 -0.45 6.48
N ILE A 60 -5.78 -0.80 5.78
CA ILE A 60 -4.43 -0.37 6.11
C ILE A 60 -4.20 0.99 5.46
N MET A 61 -3.83 1.96 6.25
CA MET A 61 -3.62 3.33 5.79
C MET A 61 -2.25 3.54 5.13
N GLY A 62 -1.99 4.74 4.63
CA GLY A 62 -0.73 5.16 4.04
C GLY A 62 -0.72 5.08 2.51
N LEU A 63 -0.61 6.25 1.86
CA LEU A 63 -0.64 6.35 0.40
C LEU A 63 0.69 5.98 -0.24
N ASP A 64 1.77 6.48 0.33
CA ASP A 64 3.10 6.36 -0.26
C ASP A 64 3.76 5.04 0.14
N VAL A 65 4.33 4.37 -0.83
CA VAL A 65 5.01 3.09 -0.65
C VAL A 65 6.32 3.10 -1.43
N ALA A 66 7.43 2.97 -0.72
CA ALA A 66 8.72 2.69 -1.34
C ALA A 66 9.37 1.48 -0.66
N GLY A 67 9.98 0.60 -1.44
CA GLY A 67 10.59 -0.62 -0.90
C GLY A 67 11.11 -1.54 -1.98
N GLU A 68 11.20 -2.81 -1.65
CA GLU A 68 11.69 -3.86 -2.52
C GLU A 68 10.60 -4.88 -2.82
N ILE A 69 10.55 -5.36 -4.05
CA ILE A 69 9.60 -6.40 -4.44
C ILE A 69 9.92 -7.70 -3.71
N ALA A 70 8.96 -8.20 -2.94
CA ALA A 70 9.03 -9.46 -2.20
C ALA A 70 8.34 -10.62 -2.93
N ALA A 71 7.31 -10.33 -3.73
CA ALA A 71 6.61 -11.34 -4.54
C ALA A 71 6.01 -10.70 -5.80
N THR A 72 5.90 -11.51 -6.86
CA THR A 72 5.23 -11.15 -8.11
C THR A 72 4.14 -12.15 -8.44
N GLY A 73 3.01 -11.66 -8.92
CA GLY A 73 1.90 -12.49 -9.37
C GLY A 73 2.03 -12.95 -10.81
N LEU A 74 1.10 -13.79 -11.24
CA LEU A 74 1.05 -14.30 -12.60
C LEU A 74 0.97 -13.16 -13.62
N GLY A 75 1.74 -13.27 -14.72
CA GLY A 75 1.75 -12.28 -15.81
C GLY A 75 2.62 -11.04 -15.54
N VAL A 76 3.27 -10.94 -14.39
CA VAL A 76 4.22 -9.86 -14.11
C VAL A 76 5.59 -10.25 -14.68
N SER A 77 6.00 -9.60 -15.77
CA SER A 77 7.29 -9.82 -16.44
C SER A 77 8.28 -8.67 -16.30
N ARG A 78 7.78 -7.45 -16.05
CA ARG A 78 8.59 -6.23 -15.95
C ARG A 78 9.40 -6.16 -14.65
N TRP A 79 8.93 -6.80 -13.59
CA TRP A 79 9.45 -6.71 -12.24
C TRP A 79 9.95 -8.05 -11.73
N LYS A 80 10.99 -8.01 -10.91
CA LYS A 80 11.56 -9.19 -10.24
C LYS A 80 11.77 -8.92 -8.75
N ILE A 81 11.94 -10.01 -7.98
CA ILE A 81 12.28 -9.97 -6.56
C ILE A 81 13.50 -9.08 -6.33
N ALA A 82 13.47 -8.28 -5.27
CA ALA A 82 14.48 -7.31 -4.86
C ALA A 82 14.61 -6.06 -5.75
N ASP A 83 13.80 -5.89 -6.82
CA ASP A 83 13.73 -4.60 -7.50
C ASP A 83 13.25 -3.52 -6.53
N ARG A 84 13.95 -2.38 -6.54
CA ARG A 84 13.65 -1.21 -5.70
C ARG A 84 12.61 -0.36 -6.41
N VAL A 85 11.48 -0.11 -5.74
CA VAL A 85 10.30 0.50 -6.37
C VAL A 85 9.65 1.56 -5.49
N LEU A 86 9.03 2.53 -6.16
CA LEU A 86 8.08 3.49 -5.61
C LEU A 86 6.70 3.19 -6.22
N GLY A 87 5.67 3.18 -5.40
CA GLY A 87 4.28 3.02 -5.84
C GLY A 87 3.60 4.35 -6.15
N ASP A 88 2.96 4.47 -7.33
CA ASP A 88 1.94 5.50 -7.56
C ASP A 88 0.69 5.10 -6.75
N PRO A 89 0.22 5.91 -5.80
CA PRO A 89 -0.93 5.55 -4.99
C PRO A 89 -2.23 5.46 -5.80
N ILE A 90 -2.31 6.12 -6.95
CA ILE A 90 -3.52 6.14 -7.79
C ILE A 90 -3.47 5.02 -8.82
N ASN A 91 -4.40 4.07 -8.72
CA ASN A 91 -4.60 3.09 -9.78
C ASN A 91 -5.49 3.67 -10.88
N ARG A 92 -4.88 4.15 -11.96
CA ARG A 92 -5.59 4.80 -13.08
C ARG A 92 -6.20 3.82 -14.07
N VAL A 93 -5.93 2.54 -13.93
CA VAL A 93 -6.42 1.50 -14.86
C VAL A 93 -7.71 0.88 -14.33
N GLU A 94 -7.66 0.31 -13.13
CA GLU A 94 -8.81 -0.37 -12.52
C GLU A 94 -9.56 0.54 -11.51
N GLY A 95 -9.00 1.70 -11.20
CA GLY A 95 -9.48 2.58 -10.15
C GLY A 95 -8.98 2.18 -8.77
N GLY A 96 -9.08 3.10 -7.83
CA GLY A 96 -8.66 2.92 -6.45
C GLY A 96 -7.49 3.79 -6.03
N LEU A 97 -7.38 3.97 -4.74
CA LEU A 97 -6.34 4.75 -4.09
C LEU A 97 -5.76 3.94 -2.93
N THR A 98 -4.44 3.77 -2.96
CA THR A 98 -3.69 3.07 -1.91
C THR A 98 -3.90 3.76 -0.56
N GLY A 99 -4.19 2.98 0.48
CA GLY A 99 -4.47 3.50 1.82
C GLY A 99 -5.86 4.12 2.00
N GLU A 100 -6.77 3.96 1.02
CA GLU A 100 -8.16 4.41 1.09
C GLU A 100 -9.15 3.32 0.64
N THR A 101 -9.03 2.88 -0.61
CA THR A 101 -9.92 1.88 -1.23
C THR A 101 -9.23 0.53 -1.41
N VAL A 102 -7.93 0.51 -1.28
CA VAL A 102 -7.08 -0.69 -1.22
C VAL A 102 -6.02 -0.48 -0.14
N HIS A 103 -5.61 -1.56 0.51
CA HIS A 103 -4.63 -1.52 1.60
C HIS A 103 -3.36 -0.76 1.25
N GLY A 104 -2.94 0.10 2.16
CA GLY A 104 -1.83 1.02 2.00
C GLY A 104 -0.50 0.57 2.59
N GLY A 105 0.41 1.54 2.70
CA GLY A 105 1.81 1.34 3.02
C GLY A 105 2.19 1.40 4.51
N LEU A 106 1.26 1.72 5.41
CA LEU A 106 1.54 1.67 6.86
C LEU A 106 1.52 0.22 7.38
N ALA A 107 2.32 -0.64 6.73
CA ALA A 107 2.49 -2.06 7.02
C ALA A 107 3.87 -2.55 6.59
N GLU A 108 4.24 -3.79 6.99
CA GLU A 108 5.49 -4.41 6.55
C GLU A 108 5.46 -4.76 5.05
N TYR A 109 4.27 -5.06 4.50
CA TYR A 109 4.07 -5.40 3.09
C TYR A 109 2.85 -4.69 2.53
N CYS A 110 2.94 -4.26 1.27
CA CYS A 110 1.86 -3.65 0.52
C CYS A 110 1.71 -4.32 -0.84
N ARG A 111 0.47 -4.66 -1.21
CA ARG A 111 0.15 -5.19 -2.55
C ARG A 111 -0.24 -4.05 -3.47
N LEU A 112 0.44 -3.96 -4.61
CA LEU A 112 0.21 -2.97 -5.66
C LEU A 112 0.06 -3.65 -7.02
N ARG A 113 -0.59 -2.99 -7.97
CA ARG A 113 -0.57 -3.44 -9.36
C ARG A 113 0.79 -3.16 -9.98
N ALA A 114 1.30 -4.06 -10.77
CA ALA A 114 2.62 -3.94 -11.40
C ALA A 114 2.80 -2.64 -12.21
N HIS A 115 1.72 -2.11 -12.80
CA HIS A 115 1.73 -0.87 -13.58
C HIS A 115 1.82 0.41 -12.73
N GLN A 116 1.52 0.33 -11.41
CA GLN A 116 1.66 1.47 -10.49
C GLN A 116 3.12 1.72 -10.07
N LEU A 117 4.04 0.82 -10.39
CA LEU A 117 5.39 0.88 -9.88
C LEU A 117 6.34 1.66 -10.79
N VAL A 118 7.22 2.43 -10.15
CA VAL A 118 8.34 3.14 -10.75
C VAL A 118 9.63 2.62 -10.13
N LYS A 119 10.65 2.37 -10.96
CA LYS A 119 11.95 1.91 -10.48
C LYS A 119 12.70 3.03 -9.76
N ILE A 120 13.21 2.73 -8.57
CA ILE A 120 14.13 3.61 -7.84
C ILE A 120 15.55 3.29 -8.29
N PRO A 121 16.33 4.27 -8.80
CA PRO A 121 17.74 4.08 -9.15
C PRO A 121 18.56 3.66 -7.93
N ASP A 122 19.60 2.84 -8.14
CA ASP A 122 20.43 2.30 -7.05
C ASP A 122 21.14 3.39 -6.21
N ARG A 123 21.43 4.53 -6.84
CA ARG A 123 22.05 5.70 -6.18
C ARG A 123 21.12 6.51 -5.28
N VAL A 124 19.81 6.25 -5.31
CA VAL A 124 18.80 6.95 -4.51
C VAL A 124 18.47 6.12 -3.29
N SER A 125 18.57 6.68 -2.09
CA SER A 125 18.14 6.02 -0.86
C SER A 125 16.61 5.90 -0.82
N PHE A 126 16.06 5.12 0.11
CA PHE A 126 14.61 5.09 0.37
C PHE A 126 14.16 6.30 1.21
N ALA A 127 15.08 6.94 1.90
CA ALA A 127 14.83 8.11 2.77
C ALA A 127 15.73 9.28 2.36
#